data_d83ee3ea0f29e732a0bedf81c72a7331
#
_entry.id   d83ee3ea0f29e732a0bedf81c72a7331
#
_cell.length_a   1.000
_cell.length_b   1.000
_cell.length_c   1.000
_cell.angle_alpha   90.00
_cell.angle_beta   90.00
_cell.angle_gamma   90.00
#
_symmetry.space_group_name_H-M   'P 1'
#
loop_
_entity.id
_entity.type
_entity.pdbx_description
1 polymer ?
#
loop_
_entity_poly.entity_id
_entity_poly.type
_entity_poly.pdbx_seq_one_letter_code
_entity_poly.pdbx_strand_id
1 'polypeptide(L)'
;MKLNVALMLLAVWFVPMVMAEDEAHKECLQISSLTGDYFAQRLEGKTKAEMQQATPSEFKHTAFLRKIELAINLAFTFPESQSEEQIEKAVYENCLEHRNN
;
A
#
# COMPACT_ATOMS: atom_id res chain seq x y z
N MET A 1 -10.85 6.29 -43.00
CA MET A 1 -10.35 7.40 -42.19
C MET A 1 -11.26 7.78 -41.03
N LYS A 2 -12.55 7.92 -41.26
CA LYS A 2 -13.50 8.25 -40.17
C LYS A 2 -13.59 7.19 -39.11
N LEU A 3 -13.45 5.92 -39.47
CA LEU A 3 -13.51 4.78 -38.56
C LEU A 3 -12.33 4.79 -37.57
N ASN A 4 -11.14 5.21 -38.03
CA ASN A 4 -9.95 5.26 -37.19
C ASN A 4 -10.07 6.32 -36.09
N VAL A 5 -10.72 7.45 -36.40
CA VAL A 5 -10.93 8.51 -35.40
C VAL A 5 -11.90 8.08 -34.31
N ALA A 6 -12.95 7.34 -34.68
CA ALA A 6 -13.92 6.83 -33.73
C ALA A 6 -13.30 5.80 -32.79
N LEU A 7 -12.41 4.95 -33.30
CA LEU A 7 -11.70 3.96 -32.51
C LEU A 7 -10.76 4.61 -31.49
N MET A 8 -10.11 5.70 -31.89
CA MET A 8 -9.23 6.43 -30.98
C MET A 8 -9.98 7.07 -29.82
N LEU A 9 -11.18 7.60 -30.10
CA LEU A 9 -12.02 8.19 -29.08
C LEU A 9 -12.46 7.16 -28.04
N LEU A 10 -12.77 5.94 -28.47
CA LEU A 10 -13.15 4.86 -27.56
C LEU A 10 -12.00 4.46 -26.64
N ALA A 11 -10.78 4.42 -27.17
CA ALA A 11 -9.60 4.10 -26.38
C ALA A 11 -9.36 5.11 -25.25
N VAL A 12 -9.63 6.39 -25.52
CA VAL A 12 -9.45 7.46 -24.53
C VAL A 12 -10.43 7.32 -23.36
N TRP A 13 -11.62 6.83 -23.61
CA TRP A 13 -12.63 6.64 -22.55
C TRP A 13 -12.25 5.57 -21.53
N PHE A 14 -11.48 4.57 -21.92
CA PHE A 14 -11.06 3.50 -21.02
C PHE A 14 -9.87 3.88 -20.13
N VAL A 15 -9.04 4.82 -20.56
CA VAL A 15 -7.82 5.20 -19.84
C VAL A 15 -8.09 5.67 -18.39
N PRO A 16 -9.08 6.55 -18.12
CA PRO A 16 -9.33 7.00 -16.74
C PRO A 16 -9.71 5.88 -15.78
N MET A 17 -10.47 4.89 -16.25
CA MET A 17 -10.90 3.77 -15.40
C MET A 17 -9.73 2.86 -15.02
N VAL A 18 -8.83 2.60 -15.98
CA VAL A 18 -7.63 1.81 -15.75
C VAL A 18 -6.72 2.50 -14.75
N MET A 19 -6.58 3.83 -14.83
CA MET A 19 -5.76 4.60 -13.91
C MET A 19 -6.26 4.55 -12.47
N ALA A 20 -7.58 4.59 -12.26
CA ALA A 20 -8.17 4.54 -10.94
C ALA A 20 -7.89 3.19 -10.26
N GLU A 21 -7.99 2.09 -10.99
CA GLU A 21 -7.67 0.76 -10.49
C GLU A 21 -6.18 0.63 -10.17
N ASP A 22 -5.32 1.20 -11.04
CA ASP A 22 -3.88 1.19 -10.84
C ASP A 22 -3.48 1.95 -9.58
N GLU A 23 -4.12 3.08 -9.29
CA GLU A 23 -3.82 3.86 -8.09
C GLU A 23 -4.16 3.09 -6.82
N ALA A 24 -5.32 2.44 -6.78
CA ALA A 24 -5.72 1.63 -5.65
C ALA A 24 -4.75 0.46 -5.45
N HIS A 25 -4.38 -0.19 -6.54
CA HIS A 25 -3.44 -1.29 -6.51
C HIS A 25 -2.07 -0.85 -5.99
N LYS A 26 -1.54 0.26 -6.49
CA LYS A 26 -0.24 0.79 -6.08
C LYS A 26 -0.25 1.18 -4.61
N GLU A 27 -1.31 1.83 -4.16
CA GLU A 27 -1.42 2.25 -2.77
C GLU A 27 -1.47 1.06 -1.82
N CYS A 28 -2.25 0.04 -2.16
CA CYS A 28 -2.34 -1.16 -1.34
C CYS A 28 -1.05 -1.97 -1.37
N LEU A 29 -0.35 -2.03 -2.51
CA LEU A 29 0.97 -2.64 -2.58
C LEU A 29 1.97 -1.92 -1.68
N GLN A 30 1.93 -0.59 -1.68
CA GLN A 30 2.82 0.22 -0.85
C GLN A 30 2.60 -0.05 0.63
N ILE A 31 1.35 -0.06 1.07
CA ILE A 31 1.01 -0.32 2.48
C ILE A 31 1.43 -1.74 2.87
N SER A 32 1.14 -2.72 2.04
CA SER A 32 1.48 -4.11 2.33
C SER A 32 3.00 -4.32 2.38
N SER A 33 3.72 -3.72 1.46
CA SER A 33 5.19 -3.81 1.41
C SER A 33 5.82 -3.16 2.63
N LEU A 34 5.35 -1.98 3.02
CA LEU A 34 5.82 -1.31 4.23
C LEU A 34 5.54 -2.15 5.47
N THR A 35 4.36 -2.74 5.55
CA THR A 35 3.99 -3.59 6.69
C THR A 35 4.93 -4.79 6.79
N GLY A 36 5.23 -5.44 5.66
CA GLY A 36 6.16 -6.55 5.63
C GLY A 36 7.55 -6.16 6.11
N ASP A 37 8.04 -5.01 5.66
CA ASP A 37 9.35 -4.50 6.07
C ASP A 37 9.40 -4.24 7.58
N TYR A 38 8.37 -3.60 8.14
CA TYR A 38 8.31 -3.32 9.58
C TYR A 38 8.14 -4.61 10.38
N PHE A 39 7.40 -5.57 9.85
CA PHE A 39 7.27 -6.87 10.49
C PHE A 39 8.62 -7.58 10.58
N ALA A 40 9.41 -7.54 9.51
CA ALA A 40 10.76 -8.09 9.51
C ALA A 40 11.64 -7.42 10.56
N GLN A 41 11.55 -6.10 10.69
CA GLN A 41 12.28 -5.35 11.72
C GLN A 41 11.83 -5.76 13.12
N ARG A 42 10.54 -5.99 13.30
CA ARG A 42 10.00 -6.47 14.59
C ARG A 42 10.62 -7.81 14.97
N LEU A 43 10.75 -8.72 14.01
CA LEU A 43 11.36 -10.02 14.25
C LEU A 43 12.85 -9.89 14.60
N GLU A 44 13.51 -8.83 14.17
CA GLU A 44 14.89 -8.53 14.54
C GLU A 44 15.00 -7.91 15.93
N GLY A 45 13.88 -7.60 16.56
CA GLY A 45 13.85 -7.06 17.90
C GLY A 45 13.62 -5.55 17.99
N LYS A 46 13.37 -4.88 16.87
CA LYS A 46 13.09 -3.43 16.90
C LYS A 46 11.72 -3.16 17.49
N THR A 47 11.65 -2.14 18.33
CA THR A 47 10.41 -1.74 18.96
C THR A 47 9.61 -0.80 18.06
N LYS A 48 8.33 -0.67 18.38
CA LYS A 48 7.45 0.26 17.68
C LYS A 48 7.96 1.69 17.79
N ALA A 49 8.43 2.08 18.97
CA ALA A 49 8.98 3.42 19.21
C ALA A 49 10.21 3.69 18.35
N GLU A 50 11.09 2.69 18.23
CA GLU A 50 12.28 2.82 17.37
C GLU A 50 11.90 3.04 15.92
N MET A 51 10.90 2.32 15.41
CA MET A 51 10.43 2.48 14.04
C MET A 51 9.84 3.86 13.81
N GLN A 52 9.05 4.36 14.76
CA GLN A 52 8.46 5.68 14.69
C GLN A 52 9.52 6.77 14.68
N GLN A 53 10.54 6.63 15.54
CA GLN A 53 11.64 7.58 15.62
C GLN A 53 12.53 7.58 14.38
N ALA A 54 12.65 6.44 13.72
CA ALA A 54 13.47 6.30 12.52
C ALA A 54 12.81 6.93 11.29
N THR A 55 11.52 7.27 11.36
CA THR A 55 10.82 7.90 10.24
C THR A 55 11.42 9.28 9.97
N PRO A 56 11.85 9.54 8.72
CA PRO A 56 12.45 10.84 8.39
C PRO A 56 11.49 12.00 8.62
N SER A 57 12.01 13.11 9.13
CA SER A 57 11.22 14.29 9.44
C SER A 57 10.59 14.92 8.20
N GLU A 58 11.16 14.68 7.03
CA GLU A 58 10.62 15.19 5.76
C GLU A 58 9.21 14.67 5.46
N PHE A 59 8.81 13.56 6.08
CA PHE A 59 7.47 13.01 5.88
C PHE A 59 6.42 13.58 6.82
N LYS A 60 6.82 14.42 7.78
CA LYS A 60 5.86 15.07 8.69
C LYS A 60 4.86 15.88 7.89
N HIS A 61 3.59 15.78 8.29
CA HIS A 61 2.47 16.49 7.65
C HIS A 61 2.20 16.05 6.21
N THR A 62 2.68 14.88 5.82
CA THR A 62 2.38 14.32 4.49
C THR A 62 1.41 13.14 4.62
N ALA A 63 0.71 12.85 3.52
CA ALA A 63 -0.16 11.68 3.47
C ALA A 63 0.64 10.39 3.62
N PHE A 64 1.91 10.40 3.21
CA PHE A 64 2.77 9.23 3.31
C PHE A 64 3.05 8.84 4.76
N LEU A 65 3.14 9.83 5.66
CA LEU A 65 3.34 9.55 7.08
C LEU A 65 2.21 8.69 7.64
N ARG A 66 0.98 8.93 7.21
CA ARG A 66 -0.17 8.13 7.64
C ARG A 66 -0.03 6.67 7.22
N LYS A 67 0.50 6.44 6.03
CA LYS A 67 0.75 5.08 5.53
C LYS A 67 1.83 4.39 6.34
N ILE A 68 2.89 5.13 6.68
CA ILE A 68 3.98 4.61 7.50
C ILE A 68 3.43 4.21 8.89
N GLU A 69 2.69 5.10 9.53
CA GLU A 69 2.14 4.84 10.85
C GLU A 69 1.17 3.65 10.84
N LEU A 70 0.33 3.57 9.81
CA LEU A 70 -0.57 2.43 9.64
C LEU A 70 0.21 1.13 9.48
N ALA A 71 1.25 1.14 8.65
CA ALA A 71 2.07 -0.04 8.41
C ALA A 71 2.80 -0.50 9.68
N ILE A 72 3.33 0.44 10.45
CA ILE A 72 3.96 0.11 11.73
C ILE A 72 2.96 -0.53 12.69
N ASN A 73 1.78 0.06 12.81
CA ASN A 73 0.74 -0.48 13.68
C ASN A 73 0.30 -1.89 13.24
N LEU A 74 0.10 -2.09 11.95
CA LEU A 74 -0.28 -3.38 11.40
C LEU A 74 0.80 -4.44 11.66
N ALA A 75 2.07 -4.06 11.54
CA ALA A 75 3.18 -4.97 11.76
C ALA A 75 3.19 -5.56 13.17
N PHE A 76 2.66 -4.84 14.15
CA PHE A 76 2.57 -5.31 15.55
C PHE A 76 1.25 -5.99 15.86
N THR A 77 0.31 -6.02 14.92
CA THR A 77 -0.97 -6.68 15.09
C THR A 77 -0.92 -8.17 14.76
N PHE A 78 -0.07 -8.54 13.81
CA PHE A 78 0.03 -9.92 13.34
C PHE A 78 0.87 -10.79 14.27
N PRO A 79 0.52 -12.08 14.39
CA PRO A 79 1.35 -13.02 15.20
C PRO A 79 2.73 -13.21 14.57
N GLU A 80 3.75 -13.35 15.40
CA GLU A 80 5.12 -13.55 14.92
C GLU A 80 5.29 -14.90 14.20
N SER A 81 4.35 -15.81 14.34
CA SER A 81 4.39 -17.11 13.67
C SER A 81 4.07 -17.04 12.19
N GLN A 82 3.50 -15.93 11.71
CA GLN A 82 3.20 -15.75 10.31
C GLN A 82 4.44 -15.32 9.53
N SER A 83 4.47 -15.66 8.24
CA SER A 83 5.55 -15.23 7.37
C SER A 83 5.28 -13.82 6.85
N GLU A 84 6.35 -13.14 6.45
CA GLU A 84 6.27 -11.82 5.84
C GLU A 84 5.34 -11.84 4.62
N GLU A 85 5.44 -12.87 3.79
CA GLU A 85 4.61 -13.03 2.60
C GLU A 85 3.12 -13.15 2.95
N GLN A 86 2.80 -13.91 3.98
CA GLN A 86 1.43 -14.07 4.43
C GLN A 86 0.84 -12.74 4.92
N ILE A 87 1.65 -11.97 5.63
CA ILE A 87 1.25 -10.67 6.15
C ILE A 87 1.02 -9.69 5.02
N GLU A 88 1.94 -9.61 4.07
CA GLU A 88 1.81 -8.73 2.92
C GLU A 88 0.56 -9.04 2.11
N LYS A 89 0.28 -10.32 1.89
CA LYS A 89 -0.91 -10.75 1.17
C LYS A 89 -2.18 -10.35 1.90
N ALA A 90 -2.24 -10.59 3.21
CA ALA A 90 -3.40 -10.28 4.02
C ALA A 90 -3.67 -8.78 4.05
N VAL A 91 -2.63 -7.97 4.21
CA VAL A 91 -2.74 -6.51 4.23
C VAL A 91 -3.21 -5.99 2.88
N TYR A 92 -2.64 -6.53 1.80
CA TYR A 92 -3.00 -6.13 0.44
C TYR A 92 -4.47 -6.41 0.15
N GLU A 93 -4.92 -7.63 0.42
CA GLU A 93 -6.31 -8.03 0.18
C GLU A 93 -7.29 -7.21 1.01
N ASN A 94 -6.96 -6.98 2.27
CA ASN A 94 -7.79 -6.18 3.17
C ASN A 94 -7.88 -4.73 2.72
N CYS A 95 -6.76 -4.19 2.25
CA CYS A 95 -6.69 -2.83 1.73
C CYS A 95 -7.60 -2.66 0.52
N LEU A 96 -7.53 -3.58 -0.45
CA LEU A 96 -8.37 -3.54 -1.64
C LEU A 96 -9.85 -3.64 -1.29
N GLU A 97 -10.19 -4.51 -0.36
CA GLU A 97 -11.56 -4.70 0.08
C GLU A 97 -12.16 -3.42 0.66
N HIS A 98 -11.37 -2.72 1.49
CA HIS A 98 -11.81 -1.47 2.10
C HIS A 98 -11.95 -0.33 1.08
N ARG A 99 -11.12 -0.33 0.05
CA ARG A 99 -11.20 0.71 -0.97
C ARG A 99 -12.37 0.52 -1.92
N ASN A 100 -12.81 -0.72 -2.10
CA ASN A 100 -13.93 -1.03 -2.99
C ASN A 100 -15.30 -0.87 -2.32
N ASN A 101 -15.30 -0.71 -1.00
CA ASN A 101 -16.50 -0.44 -0.22
C ASN A 101 -16.56 1.04 0.12
#